data_8ae34231137bc4b9de3d9a71c8f69747
#
_entry.id   8ae34231137bc4b9de3d9a71c8f69747
#
_cell.length_a   1.000
_cell.length_b   1.000
_cell.length_c   1.000
_cell.angle_alpha   90.00
_cell.angle_beta   90.00
_cell.angle_gamma   90.00
#
_symmetry.space_group_name_H-M   'P 1'
#
loop_
_entity.id
_entity.type
_entity.pdbx_description
1 polymer ?
#
loop_
_entity_poly.entity_id
_entity_poly.type
_entity_poly.pdbx_seq_one_letter_code
_entity_poly.pdbx_strand_id
1 'polypeptide(L)'
;ESILPPLLRIFTASDNIVRVEPVTEEDIGIAEQATDYLNHIFNKDNDGFTTLYTMFKDALLMKNGICKVYWDDSKKVERETYHQLSEDEFTMLIDEDGVEVLEHTEYKDKKFIKEKEKQEAKLNELPDMPQTLMMQEELNKIKPPMLHDVVITRTETFGKVKVEPIPPEEFLIERQAKSLKDAKF
;
A
#
# COMPACT_ATOMS: atom_id res chain seq x y z
N GLU A 1 31.23 19.74 17.33
CA GLU A 1 30.37 18.68 17.93
C GLU A 1 29.61 19.15 19.18
N SER A 2 30.12 20.12 19.96
CA SER A 2 29.47 20.61 21.19
C SER A 2 28.22 21.48 20.98
N ILE A 3 28.02 22.07 19.81
CA ILE A 3 26.90 22.97 19.49
C ILE A 3 25.68 22.23 18.99
N LEU A 4 25.85 21.09 18.29
CA LEU A 4 24.77 20.33 17.68
C LEU A 4 23.73 19.77 18.68
N PRO A 5 24.13 19.15 19.82
CA PRO A 5 23.18 18.64 20.80
C PRO A 5 22.26 19.70 21.41
N PRO A 6 22.74 20.88 21.88
CA PRO A 6 21.85 21.91 22.40
C PRO A 6 20.95 22.52 21.29
N LEU A 7 21.44 22.61 20.06
CA LEU A 7 20.64 23.07 18.92
C LEU A 7 19.47 22.13 18.64
N LEU A 8 19.75 20.82 18.54
CA LEU A 8 18.71 19.80 18.36
C LEU A 8 17.70 19.80 19.50
N ARG A 9 18.18 19.97 20.75
CA ARG A 9 17.28 20.00 21.90
C ARG A 9 16.21 21.09 21.82
N ILE A 10 16.50 22.22 21.19
CA ILE A 10 15.53 23.32 21.01
C ILE A 10 14.34 22.85 20.18
N PHE A 11 14.60 22.05 19.15
CA PHE A 11 13.54 21.58 18.21
C PHE A 11 12.91 20.27 18.63
N THR A 12 13.58 19.46 19.45
CA THR A 12 13.09 18.13 19.88
C THR A 12 12.68 18.08 21.35
N ALA A 13 12.62 19.23 22.04
CA ALA A 13 12.22 19.31 23.45
C ALA A 13 10.72 19.04 23.66
N SER A 14 9.91 19.20 22.65
CA SER A 14 8.48 18.88 22.66
C SER A 14 8.16 17.94 21.49
N ASP A 15 7.11 17.14 21.66
CA ASP A 15 6.62 16.26 20.59
C ASP A 15 6.04 17.04 19.40
N ASN A 16 5.66 18.31 19.62
CA ASN A 16 5.12 19.19 18.60
C ASN A 16 6.20 20.16 18.12
N ILE A 17 6.83 19.85 16.98
CA ILE A 17 7.82 20.71 16.32
C ILE A 17 7.12 21.83 15.53
N VAL A 18 5.96 21.51 14.96
CA VAL A 18 5.11 22.43 14.19
C VAL A 18 3.79 22.63 14.93
N ARG A 19 3.31 23.86 14.99
CA ARG A 19 1.99 24.22 15.51
C ARG A 19 1.25 25.06 14.48
N VAL A 20 0.04 24.64 14.17
CA VAL A 20 -0.88 25.41 13.32
C VAL A 20 -1.72 26.29 14.22
N GLU A 21 -1.75 27.60 13.92
CA GLU A 21 -2.56 28.56 14.66
C GLU A 21 -3.90 28.79 13.94
N PRO A 22 -5.04 28.70 14.64
CA PRO A 22 -6.35 28.99 14.04
C PRO A 22 -6.48 30.46 13.72
N VAL A 23 -7.14 30.79 12.61
CA VAL A 23 -7.44 32.17 12.20
C VAL A 23 -8.77 32.64 12.77
N THR A 24 -9.73 31.71 12.88
CA THR A 24 -11.08 31.96 13.42
C THR A 24 -11.40 30.97 14.54
N GLU A 25 -12.42 31.24 15.34
CA GLU A 25 -12.86 30.33 16.41
C GLU A 25 -13.34 28.98 15.86
N GLU A 26 -13.90 28.97 14.66
CA GLU A 26 -14.37 27.75 13.98
C GLU A 26 -13.22 26.83 13.53
N ASP A 27 -12.03 27.40 13.33
CA ASP A 27 -10.86 26.67 12.84
C ASP A 27 -10.06 25.98 13.95
N ILE A 28 -10.39 26.15 15.22
CA ILE A 28 -9.62 25.62 16.37
C ILE A 28 -9.44 24.11 16.26
N GLY A 29 -10.54 23.37 16.03
CA GLY A 29 -10.49 21.90 15.92
C GLY A 29 -9.69 21.43 14.72
N ILE A 30 -9.79 22.14 13.60
CA ILE A 30 -9.04 21.84 12.37
C ILE A 30 -7.54 22.12 12.57
N ALA A 31 -7.20 23.22 13.24
CA ALA A 31 -5.82 23.59 13.53
C ALA A 31 -5.13 22.58 14.47
N GLU A 32 -5.85 22.06 15.47
CA GLU A 32 -5.34 21.00 16.34
C GLU A 32 -5.08 19.70 15.56
N GLN A 33 -6.05 19.23 14.76
CA GLN A 33 -5.87 18.05 13.90
C GLN A 33 -4.73 18.23 12.90
N ALA A 34 -4.61 19.41 12.27
CA ALA A 34 -3.53 19.73 11.35
C ALA A 34 -2.16 19.72 12.05
N THR A 35 -2.10 20.22 13.30
CA THR A 35 -0.89 20.19 14.13
C THR A 35 -0.45 18.75 14.37
N ASP A 36 -1.36 17.90 14.84
CA ASP A 36 -1.06 16.49 15.13
C ASP A 36 -0.64 15.73 13.85
N TYR A 37 -1.35 15.95 12.75
CA TYR A 37 -1.05 15.33 11.48
C TYR A 37 0.32 15.72 10.91
N LEU A 38 0.67 17.01 10.91
CA LEU A 38 1.97 17.48 10.44
C LEU A 38 3.13 16.94 11.29
N ASN A 39 2.96 16.90 12.62
CA ASN A 39 3.96 16.32 13.51
C ASN A 39 4.09 14.81 13.32
N HIS A 40 3.00 14.11 13.04
CA HIS A 40 3.03 12.68 12.70
C HIS A 40 3.83 12.44 11.41
N ILE A 41 3.49 13.13 10.31
CA ILE A 41 4.22 13.03 9.04
C ILE A 41 5.71 13.29 9.24
N PHE A 42 6.06 14.36 9.95
CA PHE A 42 7.45 14.73 10.11
C PHE A 42 8.22 13.76 11.01
N ASN A 43 7.68 13.40 12.18
CA ASN A 43 8.39 12.60 13.18
C ASN A 43 8.33 11.10 12.93
N LYS A 44 7.19 10.58 12.35
CA LYS A 44 6.99 9.15 12.19
C LYS A 44 7.24 8.67 10.77
N ASP A 45 6.69 9.37 9.77
CA ASP A 45 6.81 8.94 8.39
C ASP A 45 8.16 9.29 7.76
N ASN A 46 8.82 10.36 8.26
CA ASN A 46 10.05 10.90 7.69
C ASN A 46 11.27 10.88 8.63
N ASP A 47 11.18 10.24 9.80
CA ASP A 47 12.25 10.25 10.80
C ASP A 47 12.83 11.68 11.02
N GLY A 48 11.94 12.57 11.51
CA GLY A 48 12.23 14.00 11.66
C GLY A 48 13.48 14.31 12.45
N PHE A 49 13.82 13.48 13.46
CA PHE A 49 15.05 13.66 14.24
C PHE A 49 16.31 13.51 13.38
N THR A 50 16.41 12.44 12.61
CA THR A 50 17.55 12.18 11.72
C THR A 50 17.65 13.25 10.63
N THR A 51 16.52 13.70 10.10
CA THR A 51 16.44 14.78 9.11
C THR A 51 16.99 16.08 9.67
N LEU A 52 16.55 16.50 10.86
CA LEU A 52 17.06 17.70 11.54
C LEU A 52 18.54 17.58 11.91
N TYR A 53 18.94 16.41 12.43
CA TYR A 53 20.34 16.16 12.79
C TYR A 53 21.26 16.34 11.58
N THR A 54 20.93 15.72 10.46
CA THR A 54 21.73 15.78 9.23
C THR A 54 21.77 17.21 8.69
N MET A 55 20.61 17.87 8.56
CA MET A 55 20.52 19.24 8.08
C MET A 55 21.33 20.21 8.94
N PHE A 56 21.23 20.14 10.26
CA PHE A 56 22.00 21.03 11.15
C PHE A 56 23.50 20.73 11.14
N LYS A 57 23.88 19.45 11.04
CA LYS A 57 25.27 19.06 10.91
C LYS A 57 25.89 19.62 9.63
N ASP A 58 25.19 19.50 8.50
CA ASP A 58 25.63 20.05 7.22
C ASP A 58 25.69 21.57 7.26
N ALA A 59 24.68 22.22 7.84
CA ALA A 59 24.69 23.66 8.03
C ALA A 59 25.88 24.16 8.85
N LEU A 60 26.27 23.45 9.91
CA LEU A 60 27.39 23.81 10.75
C LEU A 60 28.75 23.56 10.08
N LEU A 61 28.85 22.52 9.26
CA LEU A 61 30.09 22.13 8.58
C LEU A 61 30.28 22.87 7.25
N MET A 62 29.22 22.89 6.44
CA MET A 62 29.26 23.42 5.05
C MET A 62 28.60 24.79 4.90
N LYS A 63 28.06 25.36 5.99
CA LYS A 63 27.31 26.64 6.05
C LYS A 63 25.97 26.60 5.31
N ASN A 64 25.54 25.47 4.80
CA ASN A 64 24.29 25.25 4.14
C ASN A 64 23.66 23.97 4.65
N GLY A 65 22.38 24.05 5.07
CA GLY A 65 21.55 22.88 5.39
C GLY A 65 20.35 22.91 4.45
N ILE A 66 20.18 21.86 3.67
CA ILE A 66 19.19 21.79 2.61
C ILE A 66 18.28 20.60 2.85
N CYS A 67 16.96 20.82 2.80
CA CYS A 67 15.95 19.77 2.80
C CYS A 67 15.07 19.89 1.57
N LYS A 68 14.74 18.75 0.99
CA LYS A 68 13.77 18.64 -0.09
C LYS A 68 12.47 18.10 0.47
N VAL A 69 11.37 18.75 0.15
CA VAL A 69 10.02 18.30 0.46
C VAL A 69 9.32 18.00 -0.86
N TYR A 70 8.80 16.78 -0.99
CA TYR A 70 8.10 16.37 -2.21
C TYR A 70 7.05 15.31 -1.91
N TRP A 71 6.15 15.13 -2.87
CA TRP A 71 5.19 14.05 -2.85
C TRP A 71 5.82 12.80 -3.49
N ASP A 72 5.83 11.69 -2.78
CA ASP A 72 6.35 10.41 -3.25
C ASP A 72 5.18 9.49 -3.63
N ASP A 73 5.03 9.25 -4.93
CA ASP A 73 4.04 8.33 -5.51
C ASP A 73 4.61 6.91 -5.64
N SER A 74 5.40 6.46 -4.68
CA SER A 74 5.98 5.11 -4.76
C SER A 74 4.88 4.05 -4.82
N LYS A 75 5.06 3.12 -5.75
CA LYS A 75 4.18 1.98 -5.93
C LYS A 75 4.80 0.76 -5.26
N LYS A 76 4.03 0.12 -4.40
CA LYS A 76 4.39 -1.18 -3.85
C LYS A 76 3.76 -2.25 -4.72
N VAL A 77 4.59 -3.12 -5.26
CA VAL A 77 4.15 -4.24 -6.08
C VAL A 77 4.35 -5.52 -5.28
N GLU A 78 3.27 -6.21 -4.97
CA GLU A 78 3.28 -7.48 -4.27
C GLU A 78 2.79 -8.58 -5.19
N ARG A 79 3.44 -9.76 -5.13
CA ARG A 79 3.01 -10.95 -5.85
C ARG A 79 2.29 -11.87 -4.89
N GLU A 80 1.05 -12.22 -5.23
CA GLU A 80 0.18 -13.08 -4.44
C GLU A 80 -0.23 -14.30 -5.28
N THR A 81 -0.38 -15.45 -4.61
CA THR A 81 -0.81 -16.69 -5.24
C THR A 81 -2.05 -17.21 -4.55
N TYR A 82 -3.10 -17.43 -5.31
CA TYR A 82 -4.37 -17.97 -4.84
C TYR A 82 -4.62 -19.33 -5.46
N HIS A 83 -5.17 -20.25 -4.67
CA HIS A 83 -5.48 -21.61 -5.11
C HIS A 83 -6.94 -21.93 -4.84
N GLN A 84 -7.54 -22.71 -5.75
CA GLN A 84 -8.90 -23.24 -5.61
C GLN A 84 -9.98 -22.16 -5.46
N LEU A 85 -9.80 -21.01 -6.12
CA LEU A 85 -10.82 -19.98 -6.15
C LEU A 85 -12.04 -20.49 -6.96
N SER A 86 -13.22 -20.16 -6.48
CA SER A 86 -14.46 -20.29 -7.27
C SER A 86 -14.52 -19.24 -8.37
N GLU A 87 -15.39 -19.40 -9.36
CA GLU A 87 -15.62 -18.43 -10.44
C GLU A 87 -15.95 -17.04 -9.90
N ASP A 88 -16.81 -16.97 -8.86
CA ASP A 88 -17.21 -15.71 -8.24
C ASP A 88 -16.06 -15.03 -7.53
N GLU A 89 -15.25 -15.77 -6.76
CA GLU A 89 -14.06 -15.25 -6.06
C GLU A 89 -12.99 -14.78 -7.05
N PHE A 90 -12.80 -15.53 -8.14
CA PHE A 90 -11.87 -15.16 -9.20
C PHE A 90 -12.30 -13.86 -9.90
N THR A 91 -13.58 -13.73 -10.21
CA THR A 91 -14.13 -12.53 -10.83
C THR A 91 -13.98 -11.32 -9.91
N MET A 92 -14.29 -11.46 -8.62
CA MET A 92 -14.11 -10.40 -7.64
C MET A 92 -12.65 -9.96 -7.52
N LEU A 93 -11.71 -10.92 -7.55
CA LEU A 93 -10.28 -10.64 -7.45
C LEU A 93 -9.75 -9.85 -8.66
N ILE A 94 -10.24 -10.16 -9.87
CA ILE A 94 -9.80 -9.46 -11.09
C ILE A 94 -10.40 -8.04 -11.18
N ASP A 95 -11.60 -7.84 -10.64
CA ASP A 95 -12.26 -6.54 -10.65
C ASP A 95 -11.66 -5.55 -9.64
N GLU A 96 -10.74 -6.00 -8.77
CA GLU A 96 -10.03 -5.09 -7.85
C GLU A 96 -9.04 -4.19 -8.59
N ASP A 97 -9.03 -2.90 -8.25
CA ASP A 97 -8.12 -1.92 -8.81
C ASP A 97 -6.65 -2.27 -8.48
N GLY A 98 -5.77 -2.19 -9.48
CA GLY A 98 -4.35 -2.43 -9.32
C GLY A 98 -3.93 -3.90 -9.32
N VAL A 99 -4.84 -4.81 -9.65
CA VAL A 99 -4.56 -6.24 -9.81
C VAL A 99 -4.29 -6.58 -11.27
N GLU A 100 -3.15 -7.23 -11.51
CA GLU A 100 -2.78 -7.79 -12.81
C GLU A 100 -2.56 -9.29 -12.68
N VAL A 101 -3.19 -10.08 -13.54
CA VAL A 101 -3.04 -11.53 -13.57
C VAL A 101 -1.77 -11.91 -14.34
N LEU A 102 -0.84 -12.59 -13.66
CA LEU A 102 0.39 -13.10 -14.27
C LEU A 102 0.21 -14.51 -14.83
N GLU A 103 -0.39 -15.38 -14.04
CA GLU A 103 -0.61 -16.79 -14.40
C GLU A 103 -2.02 -17.18 -13.97
N HIS A 104 -2.72 -17.92 -14.81
CA HIS A 104 -4.06 -18.43 -14.54
C HIS A 104 -4.18 -19.86 -15.04
N THR A 105 -4.66 -20.74 -14.18
CA THR A 105 -4.93 -22.12 -14.50
C THR A 105 -6.34 -22.49 -14.05
N GLU A 106 -7.14 -22.99 -14.97
CA GLU A 106 -8.51 -23.41 -14.75
C GLU A 106 -8.60 -24.93 -14.75
N TYR A 107 -9.29 -25.51 -13.78
CA TYR A 107 -9.52 -26.96 -13.71
C TYR A 107 -10.83 -27.29 -13.00
N LYS A 108 -11.36 -28.49 -13.30
CA LYS A 108 -12.58 -28.99 -12.66
C LYS A 108 -12.29 -29.49 -11.26
N ASP A 109 -13.19 -29.23 -10.31
CA ASP A 109 -13.05 -29.73 -8.94
C ASP A 109 -13.02 -31.27 -8.91
N LYS A 110 -11.83 -31.81 -8.64
CA LYS A 110 -11.61 -33.25 -8.52
C LYS A 110 -12.33 -33.89 -7.33
N LYS A 111 -12.58 -33.13 -6.27
CA LYS A 111 -13.31 -33.62 -5.09
C LYS A 111 -14.77 -33.81 -5.44
N PHE A 112 -15.36 -32.81 -6.09
CA PHE A 112 -16.72 -32.85 -6.56
C PHE A 112 -16.95 -34.00 -7.55
N ILE A 113 -16.03 -34.22 -8.50
CA ILE A 113 -16.11 -35.34 -9.46
C ILE A 113 -16.11 -36.67 -8.72
N LYS A 114 -15.22 -36.89 -7.77
CA LYS A 114 -15.16 -38.15 -6.97
C LYS A 114 -16.40 -38.34 -6.10
N GLU A 115 -16.98 -37.30 -5.56
CA GLU A 115 -18.24 -37.37 -4.80
C GLU A 115 -19.42 -37.70 -5.70
N LYS A 116 -19.46 -37.07 -6.87
CA LYS A 116 -20.47 -37.38 -7.88
C LYS A 116 -20.41 -38.84 -8.34
N GLU A 117 -19.23 -39.32 -8.68
CA GLU A 117 -19.01 -40.76 -9.05
C GLU A 117 -19.46 -41.70 -7.93
N LYS A 118 -19.18 -41.38 -6.66
CA LYS A 118 -19.65 -42.20 -5.52
C LYS A 118 -21.18 -42.16 -5.37
N GLN A 119 -21.82 -41.05 -5.64
CA GLN A 119 -23.27 -40.92 -5.61
C GLN A 119 -23.92 -41.69 -6.77
N GLU A 120 -23.35 -41.58 -7.97
CA GLU A 120 -23.77 -42.36 -9.15
C GLU A 120 -23.65 -43.85 -8.90
N ALA A 121 -22.53 -44.32 -8.32
CA ALA A 121 -22.35 -45.71 -7.96
C ALA A 121 -23.40 -46.23 -6.97
N LYS A 122 -23.72 -45.46 -5.95
CA LYS A 122 -24.77 -45.79 -4.97
C LYS A 122 -26.18 -45.81 -5.58
N LEU A 123 -26.48 -44.90 -6.49
CA LEU A 123 -27.76 -44.85 -7.18
C LEU A 123 -27.92 -46.07 -8.14
N ASN A 124 -26.86 -46.51 -8.78
CA ASN A 124 -26.85 -47.68 -9.67
C ASN A 124 -27.05 -49.00 -8.94
N GLU A 125 -26.80 -49.06 -7.61
CA GLU A 125 -27.09 -50.24 -6.76
C GLU A 125 -28.54 -50.32 -6.33
N LEU A 126 -29.31 -49.25 -6.50
CA LEU A 126 -30.73 -49.20 -6.15
C LEU A 126 -31.61 -49.75 -7.29
N PRO A 127 -32.79 -50.36 -6.98
CA PRO A 127 -33.69 -50.84 -8.00
C PRO A 127 -34.23 -49.70 -8.87
N ASP A 128 -34.50 -50.02 -10.16
CA ASP A 128 -35.04 -49.10 -11.15
C ASP A 128 -36.48 -48.64 -10.80
N MET A 129 -36.56 -47.66 -9.94
CA MET A 129 -37.80 -46.95 -9.60
C MET A 129 -37.86 -45.62 -10.33
N PRO A 130 -39.04 -45.08 -10.65
CA PRO A 130 -39.19 -43.77 -11.29
C PRO A 130 -38.49 -42.62 -10.55
N GLN A 131 -38.44 -42.73 -9.24
CA GLN A 131 -37.70 -41.74 -8.37
C GLN A 131 -36.18 -41.84 -8.52
N THR A 132 -35.63 -43.07 -8.66
CA THR A 132 -34.19 -43.30 -8.83
C THR A 132 -33.71 -42.78 -10.19
N LEU A 133 -34.51 -42.96 -11.24
CA LEU A 133 -34.23 -42.46 -12.57
C LEU A 133 -34.26 -40.92 -12.63
N MET A 134 -35.21 -40.27 -11.96
CA MET A 134 -35.21 -38.81 -11.81
C MET A 134 -34.02 -38.26 -11.12
N MET A 135 -33.58 -38.87 -10.02
CA MET A 135 -32.35 -38.51 -9.28
C MET A 135 -31.09 -38.70 -10.12
N GLN A 136 -31.00 -39.75 -10.92
CA GLN A 136 -29.89 -39.94 -11.87
C GLN A 136 -29.86 -38.87 -12.95
N GLU A 137 -31.01 -38.45 -13.51
CA GLU A 137 -31.10 -37.39 -14.49
C GLU A 137 -30.70 -36.03 -13.89
N GLU A 138 -31.13 -35.74 -12.67
CA GLU A 138 -30.75 -34.51 -11.97
C GLU A 138 -29.23 -34.47 -11.67
N LEU A 139 -28.66 -35.58 -11.19
CA LEU A 139 -27.23 -35.70 -10.90
C LEU A 139 -26.41 -35.52 -12.20
N ASN A 140 -26.86 -36.05 -13.32
CA ASN A 140 -26.18 -35.91 -14.62
C ASN A 140 -26.19 -34.47 -15.15
N LYS A 141 -27.20 -33.67 -14.79
CA LYS A 141 -27.29 -32.25 -15.20
C LYS A 141 -26.34 -31.34 -14.43
N ILE A 142 -25.88 -31.76 -13.24
CA ILE A 142 -24.97 -30.97 -12.42
C ILE A 142 -23.55 -31.06 -13.01
N LYS A 143 -23.05 -29.94 -13.50
CA LYS A 143 -21.69 -29.82 -13.99
C LYS A 143 -20.73 -29.57 -12.81
N PRO A 144 -19.52 -30.16 -12.83
CA PRO A 144 -18.51 -29.85 -11.80
C PRO A 144 -18.17 -28.36 -11.84
N PRO A 145 -18.06 -27.72 -10.68
CA PRO A 145 -17.60 -26.34 -10.61
C PRO A 145 -16.17 -26.24 -11.12
N MET A 146 -15.86 -25.11 -11.75
CA MET A 146 -14.51 -24.78 -12.14
C MET A 146 -13.81 -24.14 -10.97
N LEU A 147 -12.55 -24.49 -10.81
CA LEU A 147 -11.65 -23.90 -9.81
C LEU A 147 -10.49 -23.23 -10.53
N HIS A 148 -10.02 -22.12 -9.96
CA HIS A 148 -8.99 -21.29 -10.52
C HIS A 148 -7.81 -21.19 -9.59
N ASP A 149 -6.62 -21.49 -10.11
CA ASP A 149 -5.34 -21.16 -9.48
C ASP A 149 -4.76 -19.95 -10.21
N VAL A 150 -4.47 -18.89 -9.46
CA VAL A 150 -4.08 -17.60 -10.02
C VAL A 150 -2.87 -17.05 -9.31
N VAL A 151 -1.95 -16.52 -10.08
CA VAL A 151 -0.85 -15.69 -9.59
C VAL A 151 -1.12 -14.27 -10.05
N ILE A 152 -1.26 -13.37 -9.12
CA ILE A 152 -1.52 -11.96 -9.40
C ILE A 152 -0.37 -11.08 -8.92
N THR A 153 -0.31 -9.90 -9.49
CA THR A 153 0.48 -8.78 -8.99
C THR A 153 -0.48 -7.70 -8.53
N ARG A 154 -0.40 -7.35 -7.26
CA ARG A 154 -1.16 -6.25 -6.68
C ARG A 154 -0.27 -5.02 -6.61
N THR A 155 -0.69 -3.94 -7.24
CA THR A 155 0.01 -2.66 -7.23
C THR A 155 -0.76 -1.69 -6.35
N GLU A 156 -0.19 -1.36 -5.19
CA GLU A 156 -0.72 -0.34 -4.30
C GLU A 156 0.09 0.95 -4.44
N THR A 157 -0.60 2.07 -4.60
CA THR A 157 0.03 3.39 -4.67
C THR A 157 -0.10 4.05 -3.30
N PHE A 158 1.04 4.24 -2.63
CA PHE A 158 1.12 4.96 -1.35
C PHE A 158 1.69 6.36 -1.60
N GLY A 159 0.79 7.31 -1.85
CA GLY A 159 1.19 8.72 -1.91
C GLY A 159 1.51 9.21 -0.50
N LYS A 160 2.73 9.71 -0.29
CA LYS A 160 3.15 10.31 0.98
C LYS A 160 4.06 11.52 0.79
N VAL A 161 4.01 12.43 1.75
CA VAL A 161 4.97 13.53 1.80
C VAL A 161 6.30 13.02 2.31
N LYS A 162 7.36 13.25 1.54
CA LYS A 162 8.74 12.94 1.91
C LYS A 162 9.53 14.19 2.21
N VAL A 163 10.32 14.12 3.29
CA VAL A 163 11.24 15.19 3.70
C VAL A 163 12.63 14.57 3.82
N GLU A 164 13.52 14.92 2.92
CA GLU A 164 14.86 14.34 2.84
C GLU A 164 15.93 15.45 2.96
N PRO A 165 16.95 15.26 3.79
CA PRO A 165 18.12 16.12 3.77
C PRO A 165 18.92 15.84 2.50
N ILE A 166 19.34 16.89 1.81
CA ILE A 166 20.19 16.79 0.61
C ILE A 166 21.60 17.19 1.00
N PRO A 167 22.62 16.35 0.75
CA PRO A 167 24.01 16.74 0.94
C PRO A 167 24.33 18.01 0.15
N PRO A 168 24.97 19.03 0.76
CA PRO A 168 25.28 20.30 0.08
C PRO A 168 26.09 20.14 -1.21
N GLU A 169 26.85 19.03 -1.35
CA GLU A 169 27.64 18.72 -2.55
C GLU A 169 26.77 18.32 -3.73
N GLU A 170 25.58 17.78 -3.48
CA GLU A 170 24.63 17.37 -4.52
C GLU A 170 23.68 18.50 -4.96
N PHE A 171 23.69 19.61 -4.22
CA PHE A 171 22.84 20.73 -4.49
C PHE A 171 23.52 21.73 -5.43
N LEU A 172 23.06 21.76 -6.67
CA LEU A 172 23.54 22.69 -7.69
C LEU A 172 22.53 23.82 -7.87
N ILE A 173 22.98 25.06 -7.85
CA ILE A 173 22.17 26.25 -8.09
C ILE A 173 22.89 27.17 -9.07
N GLU A 174 22.12 27.83 -9.94
CA GLU A 174 22.66 28.80 -10.86
C GLU A 174 23.34 29.97 -10.10
N ARG A 175 24.58 30.30 -10.48
CA ARG A 175 25.41 31.30 -9.80
C ARG A 175 24.79 32.71 -9.75
N GLN A 176 23.91 33.02 -10.69
CA GLN A 176 23.27 34.31 -10.80
C GLN A 176 21.92 34.39 -10.10
N ALA A 177 21.37 33.24 -9.65
CA ALA A 177 20.10 33.18 -8.99
C ALA A 177 20.13 33.94 -7.63
N LYS A 178 19.17 34.81 -7.43
CA LYS A 178 19.00 35.57 -6.18
C LYS A 178 18.06 34.89 -5.19
N SER A 179 17.26 33.95 -5.67
CA SER A 179 16.33 33.17 -4.88
C SER A 179 16.13 31.77 -5.49
N LEU A 180 15.64 30.83 -4.70
CA LEU A 180 15.26 29.48 -5.19
C LEU A 180 14.17 29.54 -6.26
N LYS A 181 13.32 30.58 -6.26
CA LYS A 181 12.25 30.74 -7.25
C LYS A 181 12.76 31.12 -8.63
N ASP A 182 13.91 31.82 -8.69
CA ASP A 182 14.50 32.32 -9.92
C ASP A 182 15.60 31.39 -10.44
N ALA A 183 15.95 30.35 -9.68
CA ALA A 183 17.01 29.43 -10.02
C ALA A 183 16.53 28.39 -11.03
N LYS A 184 17.39 28.08 -12.01
CA LYS A 184 17.27 26.88 -12.84
C LYS A 184 18.06 25.76 -12.21
N PHE A 185 17.44 24.60 -12.08
CA PHE A 185 18.03 23.39 -11.54
C PHE A 185 18.43 22.46 -12.65
#